data_f0c80fd113bb94c3d0578f03996b3389
#
_entry.id   f0c80fd113bb94c3d0578f03996b3389
#
_cell.length_a   1.000
_cell.length_b   1.000
_cell.length_c   1.000
_cell.angle_alpha   90.00
_cell.angle_beta   90.00
_cell.angle_gamma   90.00
#
_symmetry.space_group_name_H-M   'P 1'
#
loop_
_entity.id
_entity.type
_entity.pdbx_description
1 polymer ?
#
loop_
_entity_poly.entity_id
_entity_poly.type
_entity_poly.pdbx_seq_one_letter_code
_entity_poly.pdbx_strand_id
1 'polypeptide(L)'
;MAKNDNAHSVRLAESLEGYVGYDTAREFIEKYPLSKSANIEKKYQWAKAICDYLEECFDTDTIIGIRKECRCNDGKSIASKLLIYLNKANSIKEFVYLFNQNETFAFLEYLSDNKILFCYPECYCACVKRVPQELSRTWCYCTLGNAEEIFSKVFKKNVKVTLLESIKTGADKCVIEVEW
;
A
#
# COMPACT_ATOMS: atom_id res chain seq x y z
N MET A 1 -12.81 9.18 26.69
CA MET A 1 -12.60 9.28 25.23
C MET A 1 -11.85 8.03 24.75
N ALA A 2 -12.26 7.46 23.63
CA ALA A 2 -11.52 6.34 23.02
C ALA A 2 -10.14 6.84 22.59
N LYS A 3 -9.10 6.07 22.91
CA LYS A 3 -7.72 6.45 22.61
C LYS A 3 -7.44 6.24 21.13
N ASN A 4 -6.97 7.27 20.43
CA ASN A 4 -6.63 7.23 19.01
C ASN A 4 -5.10 7.22 18.85
N ASP A 5 -4.46 6.07 19.13
CA ASP A 5 -3.01 5.89 19.15
C ASP A 5 -2.51 4.78 18.21
N ASN A 6 -3.37 4.31 17.31
CA ASN A 6 -2.98 3.32 16.31
C ASN A 6 -2.21 3.99 15.15
N ALA A 7 -1.11 3.39 14.73
CA ALA A 7 -0.28 3.95 13.67
C ALA A 7 -1.00 4.13 12.30
N HIS A 8 -2.02 3.33 12.00
CA HIS A 8 -2.83 3.52 10.79
C HIS A 8 -3.70 4.77 10.88
N SER A 9 -4.28 5.00 12.06
CA SER A 9 -5.13 6.15 12.32
C SER A 9 -4.31 7.46 12.32
N VAL A 10 -3.13 7.44 12.93
CA VAL A 10 -2.22 8.60 12.93
C VAL A 10 -1.82 8.99 11.50
N ARG A 11 -1.32 8.04 10.71
CA ARG A 11 -0.95 8.32 9.31
C ARG A 11 -2.11 8.80 8.45
N LEU A 12 -3.32 8.28 8.68
CA LEU A 12 -4.49 8.76 7.96
C LEU A 12 -4.84 10.19 8.34
N ALA A 13 -4.73 10.55 9.61
CA ALA A 13 -4.95 11.92 10.06
C ALA A 13 -3.96 12.91 9.41
N GLU A 14 -2.67 12.55 9.46
CA GLU A 14 -1.59 13.34 8.86
C GLU A 14 -1.79 13.53 7.36
N SER A 15 -2.19 12.47 6.65
CA SER A 15 -2.48 12.57 5.22
C SER A 15 -3.72 13.41 4.93
N LEU A 16 -4.83 13.18 5.65
CA LEU A 16 -6.07 13.93 5.46
C LEU A 16 -5.88 15.43 5.69
N GLU A 17 -5.05 15.83 6.65
CA GLU A 17 -4.78 17.24 6.94
C GLU A 17 -4.35 18.02 5.70
N GLY A 18 -3.55 17.41 4.83
CA GLY A 18 -3.12 18.01 3.56
C GLY A 18 -4.25 18.23 2.53
N TYR A 19 -5.37 17.53 2.67
CA TYR A 19 -6.50 17.58 1.72
C TYR A 19 -7.71 18.36 2.24
N VAL A 20 -7.99 18.27 3.53
CA VAL A 20 -9.21 18.88 4.13
C VAL A 20 -8.92 19.88 5.23
N GLY A 21 -7.67 20.13 5.56
CA GLY A 21 -7.22 20.99 6.64
C GLY A 21 -7.30 20.31 8.02
N TYR A 22 -6.60 20.92 8.98
CA TYR A 22 -6.38 20.38 10.33
C TYR A 22 -7.68 20.08 11.08
N ASP A 23 -8.61 21.04 11.13
CA ASP A 23 -9.83 20.92 11.93
C ASP A 23 -10.72 19.76 11.42
N THR A 24 -10.95 19.69 10.12
CA THR A 24 -11.75 18.62 9.49
C THR A 24 -11.09 17.25 9.65
N ALA A 25 -9.78 17.15 9.48
CA ALA A 25 -9.04 15.90 9.69
C ALA A 25 -9.13 15.45 11.15
N ARG A 26 -9.08 16.37 12.10
CA ARG A 26 -9.22 16.08 13.54
C ARG A 26 -10.62 15.60 13.89
N GLU A 27 -11.66 16.29 13.44
CA GLU A 27 -13.06 15.88 13.64
C GLU A 27 -13.30 14.46 13.10
N PHE A 28 -12.76 14.17 11.93
CA PHE A 28 -12.84 12.84 11.33
C PHE A 28 -12.21 11.76 12.23
N ILE A 29 -11.00 11.99 12.71
CA ILE A 29 -10.29 11.04 13.55
C ILE A 29 -10.96 10.87 14.93
N GLU A 30 -11.54 11.91 15.49
CA GLU A 30 -12.34 11.83 16.72
C GLU A 30 -13.62 11.01 16.51
N LYS A 31 -14.25 11.10 15.34
CA LYS A 31 -15.42 10.30 14.95
C LYS A 31 -15.08 8.81 14.74
N TYR A 32 -13.89 8.52 14.23
CA TYR A 32 -13.41 7.16 13.92
C TYR A 32 -12.14 6.80 14.69
N PRO A 33 -12.20 6.70 16.03
CA PRO A 33 -11.01 6.42 16.84
C PRO A 33 -10.57 4.96 16.69
N LEU A 34 -9.25 4.75 16.59
CA LEU A 34 -8.65 3.43 16.60
C LEU A 34 -7.54 3.33 17.64
N SER A 35 -7.73 2.47 18.64
CA SER A 35 -6.72 2.20 19.66
C SER A 35 -5.63 1.27 19.14
N LYS A 36 -4.39 1.47 19.60
CA LYS A 36 -3.26 0.56 19.39
C LYS A 36 -3.56 -0.87 19.85
N SER A 37 -4.35 -1.03 20.91
CA SER A 37 -4.78 -2.32 21.46
C SER A 37 -6.05 -2.90 20.80
N ALA A 38 -6.60 -2.26 19.77
CA ALA A 38 -7.79 -2.76 19.08
C ALA A 38 -7.54 -4.19 18.55
N ASN A 39 -8.52 -5.07 18.77
CA ASN A 39 -8.50 -6.41 18.22
C ASN A 39 -8.69 -6.39 16.70
N ILE A 40 -8.57 -7.55 16.08
CA ILE A 40 -8.59 -7.67 14.60
C ILE A 40 -9.95 -7.25 14.02
N GLU A 41 -11.04 -7.61 14.67
CA GLU A 41 -12.40 -7.26 14.25
C GLU A 41 -12.61 -5.74 14.28
N LYS A 42 -12.22 -5.06 15.37
CA LYS A 42 -12.30 -3.60 15.48
C LYS A 42 -11.45 -2.90 14.41
N LYS A 43 -10.27 -3.45 14.09
CA LYS A 43 -9.42 -2.93 13.01
C LYS A 43 -10.10 -3.07 11.64
N TYR A 44 -10.76 -4.18 11.39
CA TYR A 44 -11.50 -4.39 10.16
C TYR A 44 -12.69 -3.43 10.03
N GLN A 45 -13.53 -3.33 11.07
CA GLN A 45 -14.66 -2.42 11.06
C GLN A 45 -14.22 -0.96 10.87
N TRP A 46 -13.11 -0.59 11.52
CA TRP A 46 -12.50 0.72 11.33
C TRP A 46 -12.05 0.90 9.87
N ALA A 47 -11.33 -0.07 9.30
CA ALA A 47 -10.87 0.00 7.91
C ALA A 47 -12.02 0.14 6.92
N LYS A 48 -13.13 -0.60 7.17
CA LYS A 48 -14.36 -0.50 6.37
C LYS A 48 -14.97 0.90 6.47
N ALA A 49 -15.17 1.41 7.66
CA ALA A 49 -15.74 2.75 7.87
C ALA A 49 -14.91 3.86 7.22
N ILE A 50 -13.56 3.70 7.21
CA ILE A 50 -12.66 4.61 6.52
C ILE A 50 -12.85 4.55 5.00
N CYS A 51 -12.96 3.36 4.43
CA CYS A 51 -13.22 3.21 2.99
C CYS A 51 -14.55 3.86 2.60
N ASP A 52 -15.61 3.55 3.34
CA ASP A 52 -16.95 4.08 3.11
C ASP A 52 -16.93 5.63 3.14
N TYR A 53 -16.28 6.22 4.14
CA TYR A 53 -16.15 7.68 4.26
C TYR A 53 -15.34 8.31 3.12
N LEU A 54 -14.18 7.74 2.78
CA LEU A 54 -13.35 8.30 1.72
C LEU A 54 -14.07 8.26 0.37
N GLU A 55 -14.80 7.19 0.08
CA GLU A 55 -15.58 7.00 -1.15
C GLU A 55 -16.81 7.90 -1.22
N GLU A 56 -17.37 8.28 -0.07
CA GLU A 56 -18.48 9.25 0.02
C GLU A 56 -18.00 10.69 -0.20
N CYS A 57 -16.77 11.03 0.27
CA CYS A 57 -16.31 12.41 0.34
C CYS A 57 -15.39 12.84 -0.81
N PHE A 58 -14.72 11.89 -1.50
CA PHE A 58 -13.66 12.20 -2.45
C PHE A 58 -13.77 11.39 -3.74
N ASP A 59 -13.24 11.94 -4.84
CA ASP A 59 -13.01 11.21 -6.08
C ASP A 59 -11.84 10.20 -5.94
N THR A 60 -11.77 9.28 -6.90
CA THR A 60 -10.78 8.18 -6.87
C THR A 60 -9.32 8.69 -6.85
N ASP A 61 -9.00 9.75 -7.58
CA ASP A 61 -7.63 10.25 -7.67
C ASP A 61 -7.20 10.89 -6.35
N THR A 62 -8.10 11.64 -5.71
CA THR A 62 -7.91 12.19 -4.36
C THR A 62 -7.73 11.08 -3.33
N ILE A 63 -8.56 10.04 -3.38
CA ILE A 63 -8.45 8.86 -2.49
C ILE A 63 -7.10 8.18 -2.67
N ILE A 64 -6.64 7.96 -3.91
CA ILE A 64 -5.33 7.39 -4.19
C ILE A 64 -4.23 8.26 -3.58
N GLY A 65 -4.29 9.58 -3.74
CA GLY A 65 -3.35 10.51 -3.15
C GLY A 65 -3.27 10.37 -1.63
N ILE A 66 -4.41 10.49 -0.93
CA ILE A 66 -4.52 10.32 0.52
C ILE A 66 -3.95 8.97 0.96
N ARG A 67 -4.34 7.90 0.30
CA ARG A 67 -3.94 6.54 0.71
C ARG A 67 -2.48 6.23 0.42
N LYS A 68 -1.87 6.78 -0.62
CA LYS A 68 -0.43 6.64 -0.93
C LYS A 68 0.45 7.16 0.21
N GLU A 69 0.05 8.22 0.88
CA GLU A 69 0.77 8.77 2.03
C GLU A 69 0.65 7.89 3.29
N CYS A 70 -0.41 7.05 3.38
CA CYS A 70 -0.63 6.12 4.49
C CYS A 70 0.26 4.87 4.47
N ARG A 71 1.38 4.85 3.73
CA ARG A 71 2.28 3.70 3.65
C ARG A 71 2.82 3.26 5.01
N CYS A 72 2.95 1.95 5.20
CA CYS A 72 3.30 1.37 6.51
C CYS A 72 4.80 1.34 6.81
N ASN A 73 5.66 1.51 5.79
CA ASN A 73 7.11 1.49 5.90
C ASN A 73 7.76 2.38 4.82
N ASP A 74 9.06 2.60 4.93
CA ASP A 74 9.85 3.42 4.01
C ASP A 74 10.40 2.65 2.79
N GLY A 75 10.04 1.40 2.64
CA GLY A 75 10.44 0.56 1.50
C GLY A 75 11.94 0.21 1.43
N LYS A 76 12.80 0.73 2.34
CA LYS A 76 14.26 0.59 2.23
C LYS A 76 14.73 -0.87 2.18
N SER A 77 14.19 -1.72 3.04
CA SER A 77 14.58 -3.13 3.11
C SER A 77 14.28 -3.87 1.80
N ILE A 78 13.09 -3.65 1.23
CA ILE A 78 12.69 -4.27 -0.04
C ILE A 78 13.52 -3.69 -1.20
N ALA A 79 13.69 -2.37 -1.25
CA ALA A 79 14.51 -1.71 -2.26
C ALA A 79 15.97 -2.22 -2.24
N SER A 80 16.57 -2.40 -1.06
CA SER A 80 17.91 -2.95 -0.93
C SER A 80 18.03 -4.37 -1.48
N LYS A 81 17.04 -5.23 -1.22
CA LYS A 81 17.00 -6.58 -1.79
C LYS A 81 16.89 -6.53 -3.32
N LEU A 82 15.96 -5.76 -3.87
CA LEU A 82 15.79 -5.60 -5.31
C LEU A 82 17.07 -5.11 -5.99
N LEU A 83 17.77 -4.14 -5.39
CA LEU A 83 19.02 -3.61 -5.90
C LEU A 83 20.14 -4.66 -5.97
N ILE A 84 20.19 -5.65 -5.05
CA ILE A 84 21.15 -6.76 -5.12
C ILE A 84 21.01 -7.53 -6.43
N TYR A 85 19.77 -7.81 -6.85
CA TYR A 85 19.50 -8.57 -8.06
C TYR A 85 19.62 -7.70 -9.32
N LEU A 86 19.14 -6.47 -9.26
CA LEU A 86 19.28 -5.53 -10.38
C LEU A 86 20.74 -5.26 -10.74
N ASN A 87 21.60 -5.10 -9.74
CA ASN A 87 23.04 -4.86 -9.96
C ASN A 87 23.80 -6.09 -10.51
N LYS A 88 23.23 -7.28 -10.41
CA LYS A 88 23.80 -8.53 -10.95
C LYS A 88 23.25 -8.84 -12.36
N ALA A 89 22.16 -8.23 -12.74
CA ALA A 89 21.45 -8.52 -13.98
C ALA A 89 21.98 -7.66 -15.14
N ASN A 90 22.02 -8.24 -16.34
CA ASN A 90 22.37 -7.54 -17.59
C ASN A 90 21.12 -6.98 -18.30
N SER A 91 19.93 -7.35 -17.85
CA SER A 91 18.64 -6.91 -18.41
C SER A 91 17.53 -6.94 -17.35
N ILE A 92 16.43 -6.26 -17.62
CA ILE A 92 15.25 -6.31 -16.73
C ILE A 92 14.66 -7.72 -16.67
N LYS A 93 14.69 -8.46 -17.77
CA LYS A 93 14.23 -9.84 -17.80
C LYS A 93 15.08 -10.74 -16.88
N GLU A 94 16.39 -10.56 -16.89
CA GLU A 94 17.30 -11.29 -16.00
C GLU A 94 17.13 -10.87 -14.56
N PHE A 95 16.94 -9.58 -14.29
CA PHE A 95 16.61 -9.07 -12.94
C PHE A 95 15.36 -9.75 -12.36
N VAL A 96 14.27 -9.81 -13.13
CA VAL A 96 13.03 -10.51 -12.76
C VAL A 96 13.30 -11.99 -12.45
N TYR A 97 14.06 -12.66 -13.30
CA TYR A 97 14.43 -14.06 -13.10
C TYR A 97 15.23 -14.25 -11.79
N LEU A 98 16.29 -13.48 -11.59
CA LEU A 98 17.14 -13.58 -10.39
C LEU A 98 16.37 -13.31 -9.09
N PHE A 99 15.49 -12.31 -9.11
CA PHE A 99 14.64 -12.01 -7.95
C PHE A 99 13.73 -13.19 -7.61
N ASN A 100 13.03 -13.73 -8.59
CA ASN A 100 12.07 -14.81 -8.39
C ASN A 100 12.71 -16.15 -7.96
N GLN A 101 13.98 -16.37 -8.30
CA GLN A 101 14.71 -17.56 -7.86
C GLN A 101 15.13 -17.50 -6.38
N ASN A 102 15.22 -16.32 -5.78
CA ASN A 102 15.82 -16.13 -4.48
C ASN A 102 14.87 -15.56 -3.41
N GLU A 103 13.74 -14.98 -3.81
CA GLU A 103 12.78 -14.37 -2.89
C GLU A 103 11.41 -15.07 -2.98
N THR A 104 10.76 -15.22 -1.81
CA THR A 104 9.47 -15.90 -1.72
C THR A 104 8.34 -14.98 -1.22
N PHE A 105 8.67 -13.81 -0.64
CA PHE A 105 7.68 -12.88 -0.10
C PHE A 105 6.93 -12.10 -1.20
N ALA A 106 7.52 -12.01 -2.39
CA ALA A 106 6.96 -11.36 -3.55
C ALA A 106 7.57 -12.00 -4.81
N PHE A 107 6.97 -11.75 -5.96
CA PHE A 107 7.55 -12.11 -7.25
C PHE A 107 7.31 -10.99 -8.26
N LEU A 108 8.10 -11.00 -9.33
CA LEU A 108 8.03 -10.06 -10.42
C LEU A 108 7.57 -10.76 -11.69
N GLU A 109 6.81 -10.06 -12.53
CA GLU A 109 6.50 -10.50 -13.89
C GLU A 109 7.06 -9.44 -14.87
N TYR A 110 7.82 -9.90 -15.87
CA TYR A 110 8.38 -9.02 -16.88
C TYR A 110 7.30 -8.65 -17.91
N LEU A 111 7.13 -7.37 -18.20
CA LEU A 111 6.26 -6.89 -19.26
C LEU A 111 7.08 -6.25 -20.40
N SER A 112 8.01 -5.37 -20.04
CA SER A 112 8.93 -4.70 -20.98
C SER A 112 10.17 -4.20 -20.22
N ASP A 113 11.13 -3.59 -20.94
CA ASP A 113 12.36 -3.05 -20.34
C ASP A 113 12.12 -1.82 -19.43
N ASN A 114 10.92 -1.28 -19.42
CA ASN A 114 10.51 -0.17 -18.54
C ASN A 114 9.23 -0.47 -17.76
N LYS A 115 8.77 -1.73 -17.72
CA LYS A 115 7.53 -2.10 -17.04
C LYS A 115 7.56 -3.52 -16.49
N ILE A 116 7.18 -3.67 -15.23
CA ILE A 116 7.02 -4.96 -14.55
C ILE A 116 5.72 -5.01 -13.75
N LEU A 117 5.29 -6.22 -13.38
CA LEU A 117 4.35 -6.41 -12.29
C LEU A 117 5.11 -6.79 -11.02
N PHE A 118 4.73 -6.17 -9.91
CA PHE A 118 5.19 -6.51 -8.58
C PHE A 118 4.05 -7.18 -7.82
N CYS A 119 4.21 -8.45 -7.49
CA CYS A 119 3.15 -9.30 -6.99
C CYS A 119 3.42 -9.77 -5.57
N TYR A 120 2.42 -9.69 -4.70
CA TYR A 120 2.43 -10.31 -3.38
C TYR A 120 1.52 -11.53 -3.36
N PRO A 121 2.05 -12.74 -3.02
CA PRO A 121 1.26 -13.98 -2.97
C PRO A 121 0.29 -14.03 -1.78
N GLU A 122 0.50 -13.19 -0.77
CA GLU A 122 -0.37 -13.08 0.40
C GLU A 122 -0.53 -11.63 0.87
N CYS A 123 -1.57 -11.37 1.65
CA CYS A 123 -1.81 -10.03 2.21
C CYS A 123 -0.90 -9.77 3.41
N TYR A 124 0.00 -8.80 3.29
CA TYR A 124 0.92 -8.39 4.37
C TYR A 124 0.40 -7.25 5.25
N CYS A 125 -0.78 -6.72 4.99
CA CYS A 125 -1.34 -5.62 5.77
C CYS A 125 -1.58 -6.00 7.23
N ALA A 126 -0.80 -5.46 8.16
CA ALA A 126 -0.89 -5.77 9.58
C ALA A 126 -2.27 -5.45 10.20
N CYS A 127 -3.03 -4.56 9.58
CA CYS A 127 -4.37 -4.19 10.04
C CYS A 127 -5.42 -5.27 9.72
N VAL A 128 -5.38 -5.84 8.50
CA VAL A 128 -6.50 -6.64 7.99
C VAL A 128 -6.12 -8.02 7.42
N LYS A 129 -4.83 -8.40 7.40
CA LYS A 129 -4.39 -9.66 6.78
C LYS A 129 -5.03 -10.94 7.36
N ARG A 130 -5.46 -10.90 8.62
CA ARG A 130 -6.06 -12.04 9.32
C ARG A 130 -7.58 -12.08 9.23
N VAL A 131 -8.19 -11.12 8.56
CA VAL A 131 -9.63 -11.04 8.39
C VAL A 131 -9.97 -11.62 7.02
N PRO A 132 -10.86 -12.63 6.93
CA PRO A 132 -11.22 -13.24 5.64
C PRO A 132 -12.12 -12.32 4.80
N GLN A 133 -12.84 -11.39 5.43
CA GLN A 133 -13.76 -10.51 4.74
C GLN A 133 -13.04 -9.56 3.77
N GLU A 134 -13.70 -9.27 2.68
CA GLU A 134 -13.23 -8.30 1.69
C GLU A 134 -13.37 -6.86 2.19
N LEU A 135 -12.59 -5.98 1.59
CA LEU A 135 -12.66 -4.52 1.75
C LEU A 135 -12.68 -3.86 0.38
N SER A 136 -13.15 -2.64 0.33
CA SER A 136 -12.98 -1.82 -0.87
C SER A 136 -11.50 -1.70 -1.25
N ARG A 137 -11.26 -1.57 -2.55
CA ARG A 137 -9.95 -1.31 -3.14
C ARG A 137 -9.26 -0.08 -2.54
N THR A 138 -10.03 0.89 -2.08
CA THR A 138 -9.60 2.09 -1.37
C THR A 138 -8.65 1.76 -0.22
N TRP A 139 -8.93 0.68 0.54
CA TRP A 139 -8.02 0.27 1.61
C TRP A 139 -6.62 -0.04 1.11
N CYS A 140 -6.49 -0.66 -0.04
CA CYS A 140 -5.23 -1.18 -0.56
C CYS A 140 -4.39 -0.14 -1.31
N TYR A 141 -4.89 1.06 -1.59
CA TYR A 141 -4.11 2.10 -2.29
C TYR A 141 -2.86 2.57 -1.52
N CYS A 142 -2.77 2.33 -0.21
CA CYS A 142 -1.53 2.59 0.54
C CYS A 142 -0.32 1.77 0.04
N THR A 143 -0.56 0.63 -0.64
CA THR A 143 0.50 -0.18 -1.25
C THR A 143 1.13 0.52 -2.46
N LEU A 144 0.39 1.40 -3.15
CA LEU A 144 0.92 2.21 -4.26
C LEU A 144 2.02 3.16 -3.76
N GLY A 145 1.80 3.86 -2.64
CA GLY A 145 2.82 4.72 -2.05
C GLY A 145 4.08 3.95 -1.62
N ASN A 146 3.89 2.72 -1.12
CA ASN A 146 5.01 1.85 -0.79
C ASN A 146 5.77 1.37 -2.05
N ALA A 147 5.06 0.96 -3.10
CA ALA A 147 5.67 0.53 -4.36
C ALA A 147 6.41 1.68 -5.05
N GLU A 148 5.81 2.87 -5.10
CA GLU A 148 6.43 4.08 -5.66
C GLU A 148 7.75 4.41 -4.95
N GLU A 149 7.77 4.40 -3.62
CA GLU A 149 8.96 4.63 -2.82
C GLU A 149 10.05 3.58 -3.05
N ILE A 150 9.68 2.30 -3.13
CA ILE A 150 10.59 1.19 -3.40
C ILE A 150 11.22 1.36 -4.77
N PHE A 151 10.40 1.44 -5.81
CA PHE A 151 10.88 1.37 -7.20
C PHE A 151 11.51 2.67 -7.68
N SER A 152 11.15 3.83 -7.13
CA SER A 152 11.90 5.08 -7.37
C SER A 152 13.33 4.98 -6.87
N LYS A 153 13.56 4.31 -5.75
CA LYS A 153 14.93 4.03 -5.24
C LYS A 153 15.67 3.01 -6.10
N VAL A 154 14.97 1.97 -6.56
CA VAL A 154 15.56 0.89 -7.36
C VAL A 154 15.98 1.40 -8.74
N PHE A 155 15.10 2.07 -9.45
CA PHE A 155 15.38 2.55 -10.82
C PHE A 155 15.97 3.95 -10.88
N LYS A 156 16.04 4.67 -9.74
CA LYS A 156 16.52 6.07 -9.65
C LYS A 156 15.77 7.01 -10.61
N LYS A 157 14.48 6.77 -10.77
CA LYS A 157 13.56 7.51 -11.63
C LYS A 157 12.22 7.70 -10.92
N ASN A 158 11.43 8.65 -11.39
CA ASN A 158 10.02 8.68 -11.05
C ASN A 158 9.34 7.45 -11.67
N VAL A 159 8.54 6.77 -10.89
CA VAL A 159 7.79 5.59 -11.33
C VAL A 159 6.30 5.88 -11.28
N LYS A 160 5.56 5.32 -12.24
CA LYS A 160 4.11 5.26 -12.21
C LYS A 160 3.70 3.90 -11.67
N VAL A 161 2.80 3.88 -10.71
CA VAL A 161 2.31 2.65 -10.08
C VAL A 161 0.79 2.55 -10.19
N THR A 162 0.29 1.36 -10.52
CA THR A 162 -1.14 1.09 -10.64
C THR A 162 -1.49 -0.22 -9.93
N LEU A 163 -2.47 -0.20 -9.04
CA LEU A 163 -2.97 -1.41 -8.40
C LEU A 163 -3.90 -2.14 -9.39
N LEU A 164 -3.53 -3.31 -9.85
CA LEU A 164 -4.35 -4.10 -10.77
C LEU A 164 -5.28 -5.05 -10.01
N GLU A 165 -4.74 -5.78 -9.04
CA GLU A 165 -5.46 -6.78 -8.24
C GLU A 165 -5.14 -6.64 -6.75
N SER A 166 -6.05 -7.06 -5.90
CA SER A 166 -5.85 -7.09 -4.46
C SER A 166 -6.56 -8.28 -3.81
N ILE A 167 -5.87 -8.99 -2.92
CA ILE A 167 -6.46 -10.07 -2.12
C ILE A 167 -7.66 -9.57 -1.31
N LYS A 168 -7.64 -8.31 -0.87
CA LYS A 168 -8.75 -7.73 -0.11
C LYS A 168 -9.96 -7.36 -0.95
N THR A 169 -9.87 -7.45 -2.27
CA THR A 169 -11.01 -7.34 -3.20
C THR A 169 -11.36 -8.68 -3.85
N GLY A 170 -10.95 -9.81 -3.26
CA GLY A 170 -11.29 -11.16 -3.72
C GLY A 170 -10.32 -11.79 -4.72
N ALA A 171 -9.19 -11.15 -5.03
CA ALA A 171 -8.17 -11.76 -5.90
C ALA A 171 -7.26 -12.72 -5.13
N ASP A 172 -6.62 -13.67 -5.84
CA ASP A 172 -5.69 -14.65 -5.26
C ASP A 172 -4.35 -14.02 -4.84
N LYS A 173 -3.98 -12.89 -5.43
CA LYS A 173 -2.73 -12.16 -5.16
C LYS A 173 -2.95 -10.65 -5.22
N CYS A 174 -2.01 -9.87 -4.69
CA CYS A 174 -1.96 -8.45 -4.99
C CYS A 174 -1.02 -8.22 -6.17
N VAL A 175 -1.45 -7.42 -7.14
CA VAL A 175 -0.69 -7.09 -8.36
C VAL A 175 -0.59 -5.58 -8.52
N ILE A 176 0.64 -5.09 -8.60
CA ILE A 176 0.95 -3.68 -8.81
C ILE A 176 1.77 -3.58 -10.10
N GLU A 177 1.26 -2.85 -11.08
CA GLU A 177 2.04 -2.46 -12.26
C GLU A 177 2.99 -1.33 -11.88
N VAL A 178 4.25 -1.42 -12.31
CA VAL A 178 5.30 -0.43 -12.11
C VAL A 178 5.90 -0.09 -13.46
N GLU A 179 5.86 1.20 -13.82
CA GLU A 179 6.40 1.74 -15.10
C GLU A 179 7.35 2.92 -14.81
N TRP A 180 8.53 2.99 -15.52
CA TRP A 180 9.58 4.01 -15.31
C TRP A 180 10.26 4.50 -16.58
#